data_5d11f94a643669a1b292cb6a8aad9fca
#
_entry.id   5d11f94a643669a1b292cb6a8aad9fca
#
_cell.length_a   1.000
_cell.length_b   1.000
_cell.length_c   1.000
_cell.angle_alpha   90.00
_cell.angle_beta   90.00
_cell.angle_gamma   90.00
#
_symmetry.space_group_name_H-M   'P 1'
#
loop_
_entity.id
_entity.type
_entity.pdbx_description
1 polymer ?
#
loop_
_entity_poly.entity_id
_entity_poly.type
_entity_poly.pdbx_seq_one_letter_code
_entity_poly.pdbx_strand_id
1 'polypeptide(L)'
;MTVSHRNDQKLISAKELARLSDVSYAAINNYTDMGLLDVVARRRRLRLYDEAVAKERLMMIVRLISEGYTLRIINKIVRGDGHAQNL
;
A
#
# COMPACT_ATOMS: atom_id res chain seq x y z
N MET A 1 12.09 -13.35 21.91
CA MET A 1 11.94 -13.15 21.65
C MET A 1 11.47 -12.59 20.96
N THR A 2 11.12 -12.32 20.68
CA THR A 2 10.67 -11.66 20.14
C THR A 2 10.91 -11.38 18.96
N VAL A 3 11.65 -11.39 18.50
CA VAL A 3 11.98 -11.24 17.39
C VAL A 3 11.29 -11.80 16.39
N SER A 4 10.59 -12.59 16.56
CA SER A 4 9.93 -13.27 15.56
C SER A 4 8.99 -12.49 14.80
N HIS A 5 8.82 -11.27 15.06
CA HIS A 5 7.90 -10.57 14.34
C HIS A 5 8.15 -10.53 12.94
N ARG A 6 9.35 -10.53 12.52
CA ARG A 6 9.60 -10.48 11.18
C ARG A 6 9.19 -11.66 10.49
N ASN A 7 9.20 -12.77 11.11
CA ASN A 7 8.83 -14.00 10.51
C ASN A 7 7.36 -14.15 10.35
N ASP A 8 6.60 -13.27 10.95
CA ASP A 8 5.17 -13.33 10.83
C ASP A 8 4.67 -12.51 9.68
N GLN A 9 5.56 -11.93 8.91
CA GLN A 9 5.15 -11.15 7.78
C GLN A 9 4.40 -12.03 6.81
N LYS A 10 3.20 -11.62 6.43
CA LYS A 10 2.39 -12.38 5.52
C LYS A 10 2.33 -11.65 4.19
N LEU A 11 2.66 -12.35 3.12
CA LEU A 11 2.64 -11.77 1.79
C LEU A 11 1.40 -12.24 1.05
N ILE A 12 0.73 -11.32 0.40
CA ILE A 12 -0.49 -11.64 -0.33
C ILE A 12 -0.44 -11.00 -1.71
N SER A 13 -1.25 -11.55 -2.62
CA SER A 13 -1.30 -11.05 -3.98
C SER A 13 -2.17 -9.80 -4.06
N ALA A 14 -2.11 -9.13 -5.20
CA ALA A 14 -2.95 -7.95 -5.42
C ALA A 14 -4.43 -8.31 -5.33
N LYS A 15 -4.83 -9.46 -5.86
CA LYS A 15 -6.23 -9.86 -5.81
C LYS A 15 -6.69 -10.10 -4.39
N GLU A 16 -5.85 -10.75 -3.61
CA GLU A 16 -6.21 -11.02 -2.23
C GLU A 16 -6.27 -9.71 -1.44
N LEU A 17 -5.33 -8.82 -1.69
CA LEU A 17 -5.34 -7.52 -1.04
C LEU A 17 -6.61 -6.76 -1.37
N ALA A 18 -7.02 -6.80 -2.64
CA ALA A 18 -8.23 -6.12 -3.08
C ALA A 18 -9.44 -6.67 -2.34
N ARG A 19 -9.51 -8.00 -2.23
CA ARG A 19 -10.63 -8.63 -1.56
C ARG A 19 -10.69 -8.28 -0.07
N LEU A 20 -9.54 -8.32 0.59
CA LEU A 20 -9.50 -8.06 2.02
C LEU A 20 -9.74 -6.60 2.35
N SER A 21 -9.41 -5.71 1.45
CA SER A 21 -9.52 -4.27 1.71
C SER A 21 -10.76 -3.65 1.09
N ASP A 22 -11.54 -4.45 0.37
CA ASP A 22 -12.74 -3.95 -0.29
C ASP A 22 -12.40 -2.81 -1.25
N VAL A 23 -11.33 -2.99 -1.98
CA VAL A 23 -10.86 -2.04 -2.97
C VAL A 23 -10.70 -2.82 -4.25
N SER A 24 -11.00 -2.22 -5.39
CA SER A 24 -10.94 -2.98 -6.64
C SER A 24 -9.51 -3.37 -7.00
N TYR A 25 -9.39 -4.46 -7.73
CA TYR A 25 -8.10 -4.92 -8.18
C TYR A 25 -7.42 -3.85 -9.05
N ALA A 26 -8.21 -3.19 -9.90
CA ALA A 26 -7.69 -2.14 -10.75
C ALA A 26 -7.11 -0.99 -9.92
N ALA A 27 -7.78 -0.65 -8.83
CA ALA A 27 -7.28 0.40 -7.96
C ALA A 27 -5.97 0.01 -7.29
N ILE A 28 -5.86 -1.25 -6.87
CA ILE A 28 -4.63 -1.73 -6.25
C ILE A 28 -3.47 -1.55 -7.24
N ASN A 29 -3.67 -1.96 -8.49
CA ASN A 29 -2.63 -1.84 -9.48
C ASN A 29 -2.30 -0.38 -9.80
N ASN A 30 -3.31 0.45 -9.86
CA ASN A 30 -3.10 1.86 -10.11
C ASN A 30 -2.30 2.52 -8.98
N TYR A 31 -2.66 2.22 -7.75
CA TYR A 31 -1.94 2.77 -6.61
C TYR A 31 -0.49 2.28 -6.59
N THR A 32 -0.29 1.03 -6.95
CA THR A 32 1.06 0.49 -7.02
C THR A 32 1.88 1.20 -8.09
N ASP A 33 1.28 1.41 -9.25
CA ASP A 33 1.98 2.07 -10.35
C ASP A 33 2.31 3.52 -10.00
N MET A 34 1.50 4.13 -9.15
CA MET A 34 1.76 5.50 -8.72
C MET A 34 2.74 5.59 -7.57
N GLY A 35 3.16 4.46 -7.03
CA GLY A 35 4.08 4.48 -5.91
C GLY A 35 3.41 4.58 -4.55
N LEU A 36 2.09 4.42 -4.49
CA LEU A 36 1.37 4.50 -3.22
C LEU A 36 1.42 3.19 -2.45
N LEU A 37 1.60 2.09 -3.15
CA LEU A 37 1.73 0.78 -2.54
C LEU A 37 3.03 0.16 -2.99
N ASP A 38 3.70 -0.54 -2.10
CA ASP A 38 4.98 -1.14 -2.40
C ASP A 38 4.87 -2.64 -2.60
N VAL A 39 5.42 -3.12 -3.71
CA VAL A 39 5.54 -4.54 -3.96
C VAL A 39 6.78 -4.99 -3.23
N VAL A 40 6.64 -5.94 -2.31
CA VAL A 40 7.78 -6.40 -1.53
C VAL A 40 8.41 -7.67 -2.08
N ALA A 41 7.71 -8.38 -2.97
CA ALA A 41 8.26 -9.58 -3.57
C ALA A 41 7.43 -9.92 -4.80
N ARG A 42 7.94 -10.83 -5.61
CA ARG A 42 7.20 -11.30 -6.76
C ARG A 42 7.30 -12.79 -6.82
N ARG A 43 6.22 -13.43 -7.23
CA ARG A 43 6.24 -14.85 -7.46
C ARG A 43 5.78 -15.01 -8.89
N ARG A 44 6.72 -15.35 -9.78
CA ARG A 44 6.45 -15.39 -11.20
C ARG A 44 6.04 -13.98 -11.61
N ARG A 45 4.82 -13.79 -12.05
CA ARG A 45 4.38 -12.47 -12.46
C ARG A 45 3.54 -11.79 -11.42
N LEU A 46 3.27 -12.47 -10.31
CA LEU A 46 2.40 -11.89 -9.30
C LEU A 46 3.16 -10.94 -8.41
N ARG A 47 2.57 -9.78 -8.21
CA ARG A 47 3.10 -8.83 -7.24
C ARG A 47 2.61 -9.26 -5.87
N LEU A 48 3.52 -9.27 -4.90
CA LEU A 48 3.17 -9.64 -3.54
C LEU A 48 3.38 -8.45 -2.62
N TYR A 49 2.45 -8.29 -1.71
CA TYR A 49 2.43 -7.16 -0.78
C TYR A 49 2.47 -7.67 0.64
N ASP A 50 3.06 -6.88 1.54
CA ASP A 50 2.98 -7.17 2.96
C ASP A 50 1.55 -6.87 3.39
N GLU A 51 0.83 -7.87 3.86
CA GLU A 51 -0.59 -7.70 4.16
C GLU A 51 -0.87 -6.56 5.12
N ALA A 52 -0.19 -6.55 6.25
CA ALA A 52 -0.47 -5.54 7.27
C ALA A 52 -0.12 -4.14 6.79
N VAL A 53 1.03 -3.99 6.19
CA VAL A 53 1.47 -2.68 5.73
C VAL A 53 0.58 -2.16 4.61
N ALA A 54 0.25 -3.03 3.65
CA ALA A 54 -0.56 -2.59 2.52
C ALA A 54 -1.97 -2.25 2.94
N LYS A 55 -2.54 -3.02 3.86
CA LYS A 55 -3.90 -2.74 4.32
C LYS A 55 -3.95 -1.40 5.05
N GLU A 56 -2.96 -1.15 5.87
CA GLU A 56 -2.91 0.10 6.60
C GLU A 56 -2.77 1.27 5.63
N ARG A 57 -1.91 1.12 4.61
CA ARG A 57 -1.72 2.16 3.63
C ARG A 57 -3.01 2.41 2.85
N LEU A 58 -3.71 1.33 2.49
CA LEU A 58 -4.97 1.48 1.76
C LEU A 58 -6.03 2.19 2.59
N MET A 59 -6.09 1.90 3.88
CA MET A 59 -7.04 2.58 4.73
C MET A 59 -6.78 4.08 4.74
N MET A 60 -5.51 4.46 4.78
CA MET A 60 -5.15 5.86 4.76
C MET A 60 -5.53 6.49 3.42
N ILE A 61 -5.26 5.80 2.32
CA ILE A 61 -5.57 6.32 1.00
C ILE A 61 -7.07 6.55 0.84
N VAL A 62 -7.87 5.55 1.23
CA VAL A 62 -9.31 5.65 1.11
C VAL A 62 -9.85 6.79 1.96
N ARG A 63 -9.32 6.93 3.16
CA ARG A 63 -9.76 8.00 4.04
C ARG A 63 -9.46 9.37 3.43
N LEU A 64 -8.25 9.53 2.89
CA LEU A 64 -7.87 10.82 2.33
C LEU A 64 -8.69 11.13 1.09
N ILE A 65 -9.01 10.12 0.29
CA ILE A 65 -9.87 10.33 -0.86
C ILE A 65 -11.24 10.80 -0.39
N SER A 66 -11.76 10.18 0.66
CA SER A 66 -13.07 10.56 1.16
C SER A 66 -13.09 11.98 1.73
N GLU A 67 -11.92 12.48 2.12
CA GLU A 67 -11.81 13.83 2.62
C GLU A 67 -11.56 14.84 1.52
N GLY A 68 -11.51 14.38 0.28
CA GLY A 68 -11.41 15.31 -0.84
C GLY A 68 -10.02 15.48 -1.44
N TYR A 69 -9.04 14.77 -0.94
CA TYR A 69 -7.69 14.92 -1.49
C TYR A 69 -7.56 14.19 -2.81
N THR A 70 -6.77 14.74 -3.72
CA THR A 70 -6.50 14.06 -4.98
C THR A 70 -5.41 13.03 -4.76
N LEU A 71 -5.33 12.06 -5.65
CA LEU A 71 -4.29 11.04 -5.55
C LEU A 71 -2.90 11.64 -5.61
N ARG A 72 -2.73 12.73 -6.35
CA ARG A 72 -1.46 13.37 -6.44
C ARG A 72 -1.01 13.90 -5.08
N ILE A 73 -1.91 14.55 -4.37
CA ILE A 73 -1.61 15.06 -3.05
C ILE A 73 -1.41 13.91 -2.07
N ILE A 74 -2.25 12.88 -2.18
CA ILE A 74 -2.14 11.72 -1.30
C ILE A 74 -0.77 11.07 -1.46
N ASN A 75 -0.29 11.02 -2.69
CA ASN A 75 1.02 10.44 -2.94
C ASN A 75 2.10 11.21 -2.17
N LYS A 76 2.02 12.53 -2.16
CA LYS A 76 2.99 13.31 -1.43
C LYS A 76 2.89 13.06 0.07
N ILE A 77 1.67 12.96 0.58
CA ILE A 77 1.47 12.72 2.00
C ILE A 77 2.00 11.36 2.40
N VAL A 78 1.62 10.35 1.63
CA VAL A 78 1.98 8.99 1.96
C VAL A 78 3.46 8.75 1.86
N ARG A 79 4.10 9.29 0.86
CA ARG A 79 5.51 9.06 0.70
C ARG A 79 6.32 9.93 1.62
N GLY A 80 5.64 10.79 2.27
CA GLY A 80 6.30 11.50 3.29
C GLY A 80 7.30 12.38 2.84
N ASP A 81 7.36 12.55 1.85
CA ASP A 81 8.26 13.20 1.48
C ASP A 81 8.53 14.21 2.01
N GLY A 82 8.37 13.84 2.69
CA GLY A 82 8.64 14.49 3.39
C GLY A 82 9.67 15.06 3.23
N HIS A 83 9.80 14.89 2.74
CA HIS A 83 10.57 15.31 2.59
C HIS A 83 10.55 16.40 2.60
N ALA A 84 9.82 16.37 2.65
CA ALA A 84 9.76 17.25 2.68
C ALA A 84 10.71 17.92 3.23
N GLN A 85 11.14 17.64 3.51
CA GLN A 85 11.97 18.03 3.98
C GLN A 85 12.75 18.63 3.67
N ASN A 86 12.80 18.54 3.25
CA ASN A 86 13.53 19.00 2.98
C ASN A 86 13.71 20.04 2.98
N LEU A 87 13.24 20.10 3.33
CA LEU A 87 13.44 20.98 3.37
C LEU A 87 14.00 21.56 3.54
#